data_b2b5a7664913ad9757a2386456396f68
#
_entry.id   b2b5a7664913ad9757a2386456396f68
#
_cell.length_a   1.000
_cell.length_b   1.000
_cell.length_c   1.000
_cell.angle_alpha   90.00
_cell.angle_beta   90.00
_cell.angle_gamma   90.00
#
_symmetry.space_group_name_H-M   'P 1'
#
loop_
_entity.id
_entity.type
_entity.pdbx_description
1 polymer ?
#
loop_
_entity_poly.entity_id
_entity_poly.type
_entity_poly.pdbx_seq_one_letter_code
_entity_poly.pdbx_strand_id
1 'polypeptide(L)'
;MRTALVIGAGIAGPVAAIALQRAGIATTVCEARADAADEAGAFLTLQVNGIDALRTLGIGHVVEGIGFPTPSMRFRSGTGKLLGEVSTGAPLPDGTVGVTLRRSDLYRALRDEAERQGVTIEHGRRLVDARRVADGVRAEFADGTTVTADLLVGADGVRSRVRQVIDPDAPPARFVPVLNMGGFAPAMDVGAAPGTYEMVFGKRAFFGYVVAPGGSVWWFANPPQRTEPAPGELASLGTAHWRARLRELYSVDRTPACRIIDATPGELRAWATYDLPSVRRWHRDRMVLIGDAAHAMSPSSGQGASMAIEDAVELGRCLRDVPEIDTAFAAFEGLRRSRVEQVVADGARSSNAKAAGPVARVLRDLFLPIFLKRQGDRAAAWLHGHHIDWDAPVVAGAGAGSR
;
A
#
# COMPACT_ATOMS: atom_id res chain seq x y z
N MET A 1 -27.65 -6.72 16.72
CA MET A 1 -26.45 -6.98 15.90
C MET A 1 -25.86 -5.64 15.59
N ARG A 2 -24.54 -5.44 15.85
CA ARG A 2 -23.86 -4.18 15.52
C ARG A 2 -23.77 -4.00 14.02
N THR A 3 -23.70 -2.73 13.59
CA THR A 3 -23.56 -2.33 12.19
C THR A 3 -22.31 -1.46 12.01
N ALA A 4 -21.61 -1.60 10.89
CA ALA A 4 -20.45 -0.81 10.54
C ALA A 4 -20.59 -0.22 9.12
N LEU A 5 -20.15 1.02 8.96
CA LEU A 5 -19.99 1.66 7.69
C LEU A 5 -18.49 1.79 7.37
N VAL A 6 -18.04 1.22 6.26
CA VAL A 6 -16.64 1.33 5.79
C VAL A 6 -16.59 2.27 4.61
N ILE A 7 -15.77 3.31 4.69
CA ILE A 7 -15.60 4.30 3.62
C ILE A 7 -14.35 3.99 2.81
N GLY A 8 -14.56 3.61 1.54
CA GLY A 8 -13.55 3.24 0.57
C GLY A 8 -13.46 1.74 0.30
N ALA A 9 -13.52 1.35 -0.97
CA ALA A 9 -13.43 -0.03 -1.45
C ALA A 9 -12.07 -0.34 -2.13
N GLY A 10 -10.99 0.21 -1.59
CA GLY A 10 -9.62 -0.12 -2.01
C GLY A 10 -9.16 -1.49 -1.48
N ILE A 11 -7.95 -1.58 -0.93
CA ILE A 11 -7.45 -2.82 -0.29
C ILE A 11 -8.01 -2.95 1.12
N ALA A 12 -7.87 -1.91 1.95
CA ALA A 12 -8.22 -1.97 3.37
C ALA A 12 -9.71 -2.19 3.62
N GLY A 13 -10.58 -1.52 2.84
CA GLY A 13 -12.03 -1.53 3.08
C GLY A 13 -12.69 -2.89 2.96
N PRO A 14 -12.56 -3.60 1.83
CA PRO A 14 -13.12 -4.94 1.68
C PRO A 14 -12.59 -5.93 2.71
N VAL A 15 -11.27 -5.89 3.01
CA VAL A 15 -10.67 -6.77 4.03
C VAL A 15 -11.22 -6.45 5.43
N ALA A 16 -11.37 -5.15 5.77
CA ALA A 16 -11.97 -4.74 7.03
C ALA A 16 -13.44 -5.18 7.13
N ALA A 17 -14.20 -5.08 6.04
CA ALA A 17 -15.58 -5.54 6.02
C ALA A 17 -15.70 -7.04 6.30
N ILE A 18 -14.83 -7.86 5.69
CA ILE A 18 -14.74 -9.30 5.95
C ILE A 18 -14.37 -9.57 7.42
N ALA A 19 -13.36 -8.89 7.95
CA ALA A 19 -12.95 -9.05 9.34
C ALA A 19 -14.05 -8.65 10.34
N LEU A 20 -14.78 -7.58 10.05
CA LEU A 20 -15.91 -7.11 10.86
C LEU A 20 -17.09 -8.09 10.81
N GLN A 21 -17.42 -8.64 9.65
CA GLN A 21 -18.46 -9.68 9.54
C GLN A 21 -18.07 -10.93 10.34
N ARG A 22 -16.81 -11.35 10.27
CA ARG A 22 -16.30 -12.47 11.07
C ARG A 22 -16.36 -12.18 12.58
N ALA A 23 -16.28 -10.90 12.98
CA ALA A 23 -16.51 -10.43 14.35
C ALA A 23 -18.00 -10.28 14.73
N GLY A 24 -18.95 -10.65 13.85
CA GLY A 24 -20.39 -10.56 14.10
C GLY A 24 -20.99 -9.17 13.88
N ILE A 25 -20.33 -8.31 13.10
CA ILE A 25 -20.76 -6.93 12.81
C ILE A 25 -21.22 -6.85 11.35
N ALA A 26 -22.49 -6.50 11.11
CA ALA A 26 -23.02 -6.30 9.76
C ALA A 26 -22.36 -5.07 9.11
N THR A 27 -21.81 -5.24 7.91
CA THR A 27 -20.96 -4.21 7.32
C THR A 27 -21.42 -3.83 5.92
N THR A 28 -21.49 -2.51 5.65
CA THR A 28 -21.66 -1.93 4.32
C THR A 28 -20.40 -1.12 3.96
N VAL A 29 -19.88 -1.32 2.75
CA VAL A 29 -18.77 -0.55 2.20
C VAL A 29 -19.31 0.51 1.23
N CYS A 30 -18.89 1.77 1.38
CA CYS A 30 -19.24 2.87 0.49
C CYS A 30 -18.03 3.34 -0.31
N GLU A 31 -18.10 3.24 -1.64
CA GLU A 31 -17.05 3.65 -2.57
C GLU A 31 -17.44 4.92 -3.32
N ALA A 32 -16.54 5.90 -3.34
CA ALA A 32 -16.80 7.19 -3.98
C ALA A 32 -16.88 7.14 -5.52
N ARG A 33 -16.25 6.15 -6.15
CA ARG A 33 -16.30 5.97 -7.61
C ARG A 33 -17.58 5.25 -8.00
N ALA A 34 -18.17 5.70 -9.12
CA ALA A 34 -19.39 5.10 -9.65
C ALA A 34 -19.12 3.79 -10.38
N ASP A 35 -17.91 3.62 -10.88
CA ASP A 35 -17.45 2.42 -11.59
C ASP A 35 -16.29 1.75 -10.83
N ALA A 36 -16.13 0.47 -11.11
CA ALA A 36 -15.02 -0.31 -10.58
C ALA A 36 -13.70 -0.04 -11.33
N ALA A 37 -13.53 1.16 -11.92
CA ALA A 37 -12.35 1.51 -12.71
C ALA A 37 -11.10 1.50 -11.83
N ASP A 38 -10.43 0.37 -11.82
CA ASP A 38 -9.23 0.09 -11.03
C ASP A 38 -7.93 0.52 -11.74
N GLU A 39 -8.00 1.48 -12.65
CA GLU A 39 -6.88 1.91 -13.49
C GLU A 39 -5.77 2.65 -12.72
N ALA A 40 -5.92 2.89 -11.44
CA ALA A 40 -4.94 3.61 -10.64
C ALA A 40 -3.76 2.71 -10.24
N GLY A 41 -2.61 2.97 -10.85
CA GLY A 41 -1.35 2.28 -10.57
C GLY A 41 -1.15 1.01 -11.39
N ALA A 42 0.13 0.60 -11.59
CA ALA A 42 0.43 -0.54 -12.45
C ALA A 42 0.33 -1.87 -11.69
N PHE A 43 1.22 -2.09 -10.72
CA PHE A 43 1.32 -3.34 -9.96
C PHE A 43 1.91 -3.09 -8.57
N LEU A 44 1.85 -4.07 -7.74
CA LEU A 44 2.49 -4.10 -6.42
C LEU A 44 2.97 -5.52 -6.10
N THR A 45 3.83 -5.63 -5.09
CA THR A 45 4.11 -6.92 -4.45
C THR A 45 3.40 -6.96 -3.12
N LEU A 46 2.48 -7.91 -2.94
CA LEU A 46 1.95 -8.22 -1.64
C LEU A 46 2.98 -9.08 -0.90
N GLN A 47 3.46 -8.58 0.22
CA GLN A 47 4.49 -9.24 1.00
C GLN A 47 3.89 -10.37 1.86
N VAL A 48 4.76 -11.26 2.35
CA VAL A 48 4.33 -12.46 3.09
C VAL A 48 3.48 -12.15 4.33
N ASN A 49 3.75 -11.06 5.05
CA ASN A 49 2.93 -10.62 6.18
C ASN A 49 1.51 -10.23 5.78
N GLY A 50 1.34 -9.60 4.62
CA GLY A 50 0.01 -9.29 4.08
C GLY A 50 -0.73 -10.55 3.62
N ILE A 51 -0.02 -11.52 3.01
CA ILE A 51 -0.60 -12.81 2.63
C ILE A 51 -1.00 -13.62 3.87
N ASP A 52 -0.16 -13.63 4.89
CA ASP A 52 -0.43 -14.30 6.16
C ASP A 52 -1.68 -13.69 6.85
N ALA A 53 -1.81 -12.37 6.86
CA ALA A 53 -2.97 -11.68 7.39
C ALA A 53 -4.26 -12.01 6.60
N LEU A 54 -4.21 -12.14 5.27
CA LEU A 54 -5.35 -12.64 4.48
C LEU A 54 -5.70 -14.09 4.84
N ARG A 55 -4.69 -14.95 5.05
CA ARG A 55 -4.90 -16.35 5.48
C ARG A 55 -5.53 -16.44 6.86
N THR A 56 -5.17 -15.54 7.76
CA THR A 56 -5.80 -15.42 9.08
C THR A 56 -7.32 -15.21 8.98
N LEU A 57 -7.79 -14.50 7.95
CA LEU A 57 -9.21 -14.35 7.66
C LEU A 57 -9.82 -15.49 6.82
N GLY A 58 -9.03 -16.48 6.39
CA GLY A 58 -9.47 -17.55 5.51
C GLY A 58 -9.59 -17.16 4.04
N ILE A 59 -9.05 -15.99 3.64
CA ILE A 59 -9.14 -15.45 2.28
C ILE A 59 -7.79 -15.39 1.56
N GLY A 60 -6.79 -16.16 1.99
CA GLY A 60 -5.48 -16.23 1.31
C GLY A 60 -5.55 -16.61 -0.16
N HIS A 61 -6.57 -17.39 -0.55
CA HIS A 61 -6.83 -17.80 -1.92
C HIS A 61 -7.07 -16.65 -2.91
N VAL A 62 -7.48 -15.47 -2.45
CA VAL A 62 -7.73 -14.29 -3.32
C VAL A 62 -6.49 -13.81 -4.07
N VAL A 63 -5.29 -14.13 -3.59
CA VAL A 63 -4.03 -13.78 -4.25
C VAL A 63 -3.45 -14.92 -5.08
N GLU A 64 -4.02 -16.12 -4.95
CA GLU A 64 -3.61 -17.29 -5.71
C GLU A 64 -4.09 -17.15 -7.17
N GLY A 65 -3.18 -17.33 -8.12
CA GLY A 65 -3.50 -17.27 -9.55
C GLY A 65 -3.64 -15.88 -10.17
N ILE A 66 -3.62 -14.79 -9.38
CA ILE A 66 -3.69 -13.42 -9.92
C ILE A 66 -2.32 -12.73 -10.03
N GLY A 67 -1.25 -13.39 -9.58
CA GLY A 67 0.11 -12.87 -9.60
C GLY A 67 1.15 -13.97 -9.77
N PHE A 68 2.39 -13.64 -9.49
CA PHE A 68 3.51 -14.58 -9.54
C PHE A 68 4.48 -14.37 -8.38
N PRO A 69 5.17 -15.44 -7.93
CA PRO A 69 6.14 -15.38 -6.84
C PRO A 69 7.30 -14.45 -7.17
N THR A 70 7.71 -13.64 -6.20
CA THR A 70 8.84 -12.72 -6.32
C THR A 70 9.72 -12.82 -5.08
N PRO A 71 10.56 -13.86 -4.97
CA PRO A 71 11.30 -14.17 -3.75
C PRO A 71 12.53 -13.28 -3.55
N SER A 72 13.04 -12.61 -4.58
CA SER A 72 14.31 -11.88 -4.49
C SER A 72 14.30 -10.54 -5.21
N MET A 73 15.25 -9.70 -4.78
CA MET A 73 15.45 -8.35 -5.31
C MET A 73 16.95 -8.09 -5.48
N ARG A 74 17.38 -7.72 -6.68
CA ARG A 74 18.74 -7.33 -7.02
C ARG A 74 18.86 -5.83 -7.15
N PHE A 75 19.85 -5.27 -6.50
CA PHE A 75 20.17 -3.86 -6.59
C PHE A 75 21.32 -3.64 -7.57
N ARG A 76 21.11 -2.72 -8.53
CA ARG A 76 22.14 -2.33 -9.50
C ARG A 76 22.37 -0.83 -9.48
N SER A 77 23.59 -0.44 -9.84
CA SER A 77 23.92 0.96 -10.15
C SER A 77 23.49 1.31 -11.58
N GLY A 78 23.45 2.61 -11.91
CA GLY A 78 23.25 3.08 -13.28
C GLY A 78 24.37 2.69 -14.26
N THR A 79 25.49 2.12 -13.78
CA THR A 79 26.54 1.51 -14.64
C THR A 79 26.26 0.05 -14.96
N GLY A 80 25.18 -0.53 -14.44
CA GLY A 80 24.86 -1.95 -14.56
C GLY A 80 25.52 -2.87 -13.52
N LYS A 81 26.40 -2.32 -12.66
CA LYS A 81 27.09 -3.11 -11.62
C LYS A 81 26.07 -3.62 -10.59
N LEU A 82 26.14 -4.92 -10.28
CA LEU A 82 25.38 -5.52 -9.19
C LEU A 82 25.93 -5.01 -7.84
N LEU A 83 25.06 -4.43 -7.02
CA LEU A 83 25.39 -3.92 -5.68
C LEU A 83 25.04 -4.93 -4.59
N GLY A 84 24.09 -5.80 -4.83
CA GLY A 84 23.67 -6.85 -3.90
C GLY A 84 22.37 -7.50 -4.30
N GLU A 85 22.06 -8.59 -3.63
CA GLU A 85 20.79 -9.31 -3.73
C GLU A 85 20.24 -9.56 -2.33
N VAL A 86 18.95 -9.42 -2.15
CA VAL A 86 18.25 -9.70 -0.90
C VAL A 86 16.99 -10.49 -1.16
N SER A 87 16.56 -11.28 -0.19
CA SER A 87 15.23 -11.86 -0.17
C SER A 87 14.17 -10.76 0.07
N THR A 88 12.99 -10.95 -0.50
CA THR A 88 11.81 -10.09 -0.23
C THR A 88 11.07 -10.47 1.06
N GLY A 89 11.68 -11.29 1.91
CA GLY A 89 11.17 -11.82 3.18
C GLY A 89 11.42 -13.33 3.28
N ALA A 90 11.41 -13.86 4.51
CA ALA A 90 11.41 -15.30 4.71
C ALA A 90 10.09 -15.88 4.16
N PRO A 91 10.14 -17.05 3.49
CA PRO A 91 8.91 -17.74 3.08
C PRO A 91 8.04 -18.10 4.28
N LEU A 92 6.73 -18.17 4.09
CA LEU A 92 5.82 -18.80 5.05
C LEU A 92 6.15 -20.29 5.19
N PRO A 93 5.64 -20.98 6.24
CA PRO A 93 5.98 -22.39 6.49
C PRO A 93 5.69 -23.34 5.33
N ASP A 94 4.77 -23.01 4.45
CA ASP A 94 4.43 -23.77 3.25
C ASP A 94 5.28 -23.39 2.00
N GLY A 95 6.25 -22.50 2.16
CA GLY A 95 7.10 -22.03 1.09
C GLY A 95 6.55 -20.81 0.32
N THR A 96 5.38 -20.26 0.71
CA THR A 96 4.82 -19.06 0.07
C THR A 96 5.73 -17.85 0.27
N VAL A 97 6.06 -17.16 -0.80
CA VAL A 97 6.82 -15.92 -0.82
C VAL A 97 5.94 -14.73 -1.23
N GLY A 98 6.48 -13.52 -1.21
CA GLY A 98 5.77 -12.35 -1.71
C GLY A 98 5.32 -12.52 -3.17
N VAL A 99 4.12 -12.03 -3.50
CA VAL A 99 3.47 -12.18 -4.80
C VAL A 99 3.35 -10.83 -5.49
N THR A 100 3.91 -10.71 -6.69
CA THR A 100 3.74 -9.54 -7.55
C THR A 100 2.50 -9.74 -8.41
N LEU A 101 1.61 -8.73 -8.40
CA LEU A 101 0.31 -8.80 -9.06
C LEU A 101 -0.13 -7.40 -9.53
N ARG A 102 -1.06 -7.37 -10.49
CA ARG A 102 -1.67 -6.11 -10.91
C ARG A 102 -2.53 -5.55 -9.78
N ARG A 103 -2.41 -4.26 -9.57
CA ARG A 103 -3.17 -3.58 -8.51
C ARG A 103 -4.68 -3.67 -8.72
N SER A 104 -5.12 -3.55 -9.98
CA SER A 104 -6.51 -3.74 -10.39
C SER A 104 -7.06 -5.12 -10.03
N ASP A 105 -6.25 -6.17 -10.25
CA ASP A 105 -6.70 -7.53 -10.01
C ASP A 105 -6.85 -7.82 -8.51
N LEU A 106 -5.96 -7.28 -7.67
CA LEU A 106 -6.10 -7.37 -6.22
C LEU A 106 -7.36 -6.64 -5.73
N TYR A 107 -7.61 -5.42 -6.22
CA TYR A 107 -8.81 -4.66 -5.84
C TYR A 107 -10.08 -5.41 -6.19
N ARG A 108 -10.16 -5.96 -7.41
CA ARG A 108 -11.29 -6.76 -7.86
C ARG A 108 -11.45 -8.00 -6.99
N ALA A 109 -10.41 -8.81 -6.84
CA ALA A 109 -10.47 -10.05 -6.08
C ALA A 109 -10.90 -9.85 -4.61
N LEU A 110 -10.46 -8.78 -3.96
CA LEU A 110 -10.86 -8.47 -2.59
C LEU A 110 -12.32 -8.01 -2.50
N ARG A 111 -12.82 -7.24 -3.47
CA ARG A 111 -14.23 -6.84 -3.53
C ARG A 111 -15.13 -8.02 -3.81
N ASP A 112 -14.80 -8.81 -4.85
CA ASP A 112 -15.56 -10.00 -5.23
C ASP A 112 -15.65 -10.97 -4.04
N GLU A 113 -14.58 -11.13 -3.28
CA GLU A 113 -14.56 -11.96 -2.09
C GLU A 113 -15.43 -11.39 -0.96
N ALA A 114 -15.39 -10.08 -0.73
CA ALA A 114 -16.24 -9.43 0.26
C ALA A 114 -17.73 -9.60 -0.09
N GLU A 115 -18.11 -9.38 -1.36
CA GLU A 115 -19.48 -9.58 -1.86
C GLU A 115 -19.91 -11.05 -1.76
N ARG A 116 -19.00 -12.00 -2.09
CA ARG A 116 -19.26 -13.44 -1.94
C ARG A 116 -19.56 -13.83 -0.49
N GLN A 117 -18.97 -13.14 0.47
CA GLN A 117 -19.23 -13.32 1.90
C GLN A 117 -20.46 -12.53 2.38
N GLY A 118 -21.18 -11.85 1.49
CA GLY A 118 -22.42 -11.12 1.80
C GLY A 118 -22.20 -9.67 2.26
N VAL A 119 -20.99 -9.09 2.05
CA VAL A 119 -20.79 -7.65 2.25
C VAL A 119 -21.50 -6.88 1.14
N THR A 120 -22.26 -5.86 1.48
CA THR A 120 -22.81 -4.91 0.51
C THR A 120 -21.75 -3.86 0.17
N ILE A 121 -21.45 -3.67 -1.13
CA ILE A 121 -20.58 -2.59 -1.61
C ILE A 121 -21.41 -1.62 -2.45
N GLU A 122 -21.55 -0.38 -1.97
CA GLU A 122 -22.30 0.69 -2.64
C GLU A 122 -21.33 1.63 -3.38
N HIS A 123 -21.43 1.68 -4.70
CA HIS A 123 -20.65 2.58 -5.55
C HIS A 123 -21.30 3.95 -5.71
N GLY A 124 -20.50 4.97 -6.08
CA GLY A 124 -20.96 6.36 -6.24
C GLY A 124 -21.20 7.09 -4.92
N ARG A 125 -20.89 6.48 -3.80
CA ARG A 125 -21.12 6.96 -2.43
C ARG A 125 -19.90 7.75 -1.91
N ARG A 126 -19.76 8.98 -2.34
CA ARG A 126 -18.68 9.87 -1.85
C ARG A 126 -19.08 10.50 -0.52
N LEU A 127 -18.36 10.18 0.55
CA LEU A 127 -18.54 10.79 1.86
C LEU A 127 -18.23 12.29 1.82
N VAL A 128 -19.16 13.10 2.33
CA VAL A 128 -18.99 14.55 2.52
C VAL A 128 -18.75 14.88 3.97
N ASP A 129 -19.50 14.26 4.89
CA ASP A 129 -19.36 14.49 6.31
C ASP A 129 -19.81 13.27 7.14
N ALA A 130 -19.36 13.20 8.38
CA ALA A 130 -19.85 12.23 9.35
C ALA A 130 -19.82 12.82 10.75
N ARG A 131 -20.80 12.43 11.58
CA ARG A 131 -20.91 12.93 12.96
C ARG A 131 -21.48 11.88 13.89
N ARG A 132 -21.09 11.94 15.14
CA ARG A 132 -21.72 11.15 16.19
C ARG A 132 -23.18 11.56 16.36
N VAL A 133 -24.04 10.57 16.52
CA VAL A 133 -25.44 10.71 16.94
C VAL A 133 -25.67 9.86 18.19
N ALA A 134 -26.88 9.95 18.79
CA ALA A 134 -27.16 9.26 20.06
C ALA A 134 -26.75 7.78 20.04
N ASP A 135 -27.14 7.04 18.99
CA ASP A 135 -26.96 5.60 18.89
C ASP A 135 -25.91 5.15 17.87
N GLY A 136 -25.04 6.05 17.39
CA GLY A 136 -24.03 5.66 16.40
C GLY A 136 -23.35 6.83 15.71
N VAL A 137 -23.02 6.63 14.43
CA VAL A 137 -22.45 7.63 13.53
C VAL A 137 -23.36 7.79 12.32
N ARG A 138 -23.70 9.03 11.97
CA ARG A 138 -24.41 9.38 10.74
C ARG A 138 -23.41 9.90 9.72
N ALA A 139 -23.34 9.25 8.56
CA ALA A 139 -22.57 9.66 7.40
C ALA A 139 -23.48 10.37 6.38
N GLU A 140 -22.97 11.43 5.74
CA GLU A 140 -23.63 12.21 4.69
C GLU A 140 -22.83 12.06 3.39
N PHE A 141 -23.53 11.78 2.28
CA PHE A 141 -22.89 11.55 0.98
C PHE A 141 -23.21 12.69 0.00
N ALA A 142 -22.38 12.79 -1.04
CA ALA A 142 -22.48 13.87 -2.04
C ALA A 142 -23.80 13.85 -2.86
N ASP A 143 -24.48 12.71 -2.90
CA ASP A 143 -25.81 12.55 -3.50
C ASP A 143 -26.97 13.03 -2.60
N GLY A 144 -26.64 13.57 -1.42
CA GLY A 144 -27.61 14.03 -0.41
C GLY A 144 -28.17 12.92 0.49
N THR A 145 -27.80 11.68 0.29
CA THR A 145 -28.25 10.57 1.14
C THR A 145 -27.49 10.53 2.46
N THR A 146 -28.12 9.93 3.46
CA THR A 146 -27.50 9.69 4.79
C THR A 146 -27.65 8.24 5.20
N VAL A 147 -26.63 7.70 5.86
CA VAL A 147 -26.63 6.36 6.46
C VAL A 147 -26.19 6.47 7.91
N THR A 148 -26.83 5.69 8.79
CA THR A 148 -26.46 5.61 10.21
C THR A 148 -26.01 4.17 10.52
N ALA A 149 -24.89 4.04 11.24
CA ALA A 149 -24.35 2.78 11.72
C ALA A 149 -23.80 2.96 13.15
N ASP A 150 -23.54 1.86 13.87
CA ASP A 150 -22.97 1.90 15.21
C ASP A 150 -21.53 2.44 15.22
N LEU A 151 -20.78 2.20 14.15
CA LEU A 151 -19.41 2.68 13.96
C LEU A 151 -19.10 2.95 12.49
N LEU A 152 -18.03 3.75 12.26
CA LEU A 152 -17.53 4.08 10.92
C LEU A 152 -16.02 3.84 10.83
N VAL A 153 -15.60 3.16 9.76
CA VAL A 153 -14.19 2.89 9.44
C VAL A 153 -13.78 3.69 8.21
N GLY A 154 -12.80 4.58 8.37
CA GLY A 154 -12.19 5.34 7.28
C GLY A 154 -11.07 4.53 6.62
N ALA A 155 -11.35 3.98 5.45
CA ALA A 155 -10.42 3.29 4.54
C ALA A 155 -10.28 4.06 3.22
N ASP A 156 -10.51 5.37 3.25
CA ASP A 156 -10.68 6.27 2.10
C ASP A 156 -9.35 6.89 1.60
N GLY A 157 -8.23 6.27 1.99
CA GLY A 157 -6.93 6.50 1.40
C GLY A 157 -6.24 7.78 1.85
N VAL A 158 -5.14 8.11 1.17
CA VAL A 158 -4.23 9.20 1.57
C VAL A 158 -4.90 10.57 1.67
N ARG A 159 -5.98 10.81 0.91
CA ARG A 159 -6.78 12.06 0.94
C ARG A 159 -8.05 11.89 1.78
N SER A 160 -8.01 11.09 2.83
CA SER A 160 -9.13 10.71 3.66
C SER A 160 -9.98 11.90 4.13
N ARG A 161 -11.29 11.83 3.85
CA ARG A 161 -12.28 12.74 4.42
C ARG A 161 -12.58 12.36 5.86
N VAL A 162 -12.60 11.07 6.17
CA VAL A 162 -12.82 10.59 7.55
C VAL A 162 -11.75 11.13 8.49
N ARG A 163 -10.46 11.18 8.05
CA ARG A 163 -9.38 11.78 8.84
C ARG A 163 -9.67 13.24 9.20
N GLN A 164 -10.16 14.03 8.25
CA GLN A 164 -10.51 15.44 8.49
C GLN A 164 -11.71 15.60 9.41
N VAL A 165 -12.66 14.66 9.38
CA VAL A 165 -13.80 14.63 10.31
C VAL A 165 -13.35 14.28 11.73
N ILE A 166 -12.49 13.27 11.89
CA ILE A 166 -11.95 12.86 13.19
C ILE A 166 -11.08 13.98 13.79
N ASP A 167 -10.22 14.56 13.01
CA ASP A 167 -9.31 15.63 13.42
C ASP A 167 -9.28 16.74 12.34
N PRO A 168 -10.08 17.82 12.50
CA PRO A 168 -10.08 18.94 11.55
C PRO A 168 -8.70 19.62 11.40
N ASP A 169 -7.83 19.49 12.42
CA ASP A 169 -6.46 20.00 12.40
C ASP A 169 -5.45 18.98 11.89
N ALA A 170 -5.91 17.82 11.39
CA ALA A 170 -5.03 16.80 10.84
C ALA A 170 -4.19 17.36 9.68
N PRO A 171 -2.87 17.14 9.68
CA PRO A 171 -2.03 17.64 8.59
C PRO A 171 -2.45 17.00 7.26
N PRO A 172 -2.37 17.78 6.16
CA PRO A 172 -2.54 17.20 4.83
C PRO A 172 -1.43 16.20 4.53
N ALA A 173 -1.69 15.28 3.59
CA ALA A 173 -0.65 14.41 3.09
C ALA A 173 0.48 15.24 2.47
N ARG A 174 1.72 14.87 2.79
CA ARG A 174 2.91 15.56 2.33
C ARG A 174 3.33 15.04 0.97
N PHE A 175 3.55 15.94 0.01
CA PHE A 175 4.11 15.57 -1.28
C PHE A 175 5.56 15.07 -1.09
N VAL A 176 5.86 13.89 -1.63
CA VAL A 176 7.20 13.34 -1.74
C VAL A 176 7.76 13.74 -3.11
N PRO A 177 8.96 14.35 -3.22
CA PRO A 177 9.43 14.98 -4.46
C PRO A 177 9.86 13.99 -5.55
N VAL A 178 9.02 12.98 -5.79
CA VAL A 178 9.12 12.00 -6.87
C VAL A 178 7.74 11.68 -7.43
N LEU A 179 7.68 11.38 -8.72
CA LEU A 179 6.49 10.80 -9.34
C LEU A 179 6.60 9.27 -9.32
N ASN A 180 5.45 8.62 -9.40
CA ASN A 180 5.35 7.21 -9.71
C ASN A 180 4.85 7.04 -11.14
N MET A 181 5.52 6.19 -11.90
CA MET A 181 5.10 5.73 -13.21
C MET A 181 5.29 4.22 -13.28
N GLY A 182 4.56 3.56 -14.16
CA GLY A 182 4.74 2.13 -14.37
C GLY A 182 4.04 1.66 -15.64
N GLY A 183 4.38 0.45 -16.05
CA GLY A 183 3.79 -0.14 -17.25
C GLY A 183 4.20 -1.60 -17.42
N PHE A 184 3.69 -2.17 -18.49
CA PHE A 184 3.85 -3.57 -18.87
C PHE A 184 4.39 -3.63 -20.30
N ALA A 185 5.64 -3.99 -20.47
CA ALA A 185 6.22 -4.26 -21.77
C ALA A 185 5.93 -5.72 -22.18
N PRO A 186 5.81 -6.03 -23.47
CA PRO A 186 5.67 -7.40 -23.94
C PRO A 186 6.90 -8.24 -23.58
N ALA A 187 6.84 -9.55 -23.83
CA ALA A 187 7.96 -10.44 -23.59
C ALA A 187 9.20 -9.99 -24.37
N MET A 188 10.29 -9.81 -23.62
CA MET A 188 11.57 -9.37 -24.17
C MET A 188 12.74 -9.81 -23.30
N ASP A 189 13.89 -10.09 -23.91
CA ASP A 189 15.12 -10.36 -23.17
C ASP A 189 15.71 -9.08 -22.57
N VAL A 190 15.75 -9.03 -21.24
CA VAL A 190 16.35 -7.95 -20.45
C VAL A 190 17.49 -8.44 -19.57
N GLY A 191 17.93 -9.69 -19.73
CA GLY A 191 19.00 -10.30 -18.96
C GLY A 191 18.66 -10.52 -17.48
N ALA A 192 17.36 -10.69 -17.15
CA ALA A 192 16.88 -10.95 -15.80
C ALA A 192 16.03 -12.22 -15.75
N ALA A 193 16.16 -12.98 -14.66
CA ALA A 193 15.34 -14.17 -14.45
C ALA A 193 13.90 -13.78 -14.03
N PRO A 194 12.89 -14.56 -14.43
CA PRO A 194 11.53 -14.38 -13.95
C PRO A 194 11.44 -14.40 -12.41
N GLY A 195 10.55 -13.57 -11.85
CA GLY A 195 10.30 -13.50 -10.41
C GLY A 195 11.38 -12.79 -9.59
N THR A 196 12.44 -12.25 -10.21
CA THR A 196 13.46 -11.45 -9.51
C THR A 196 13.30 -9.98 -9.87
N TYR A 197 13.17 -9.11 -8.87
CA TYR A 197 13.21 -7.67 -9.09
C TYR A 197 14.63 -7.20 -9.41
N GLU A 198 14.75 -6.36 -10.41
CA GLU A 198 15.94 -5.57 -10.71
C GLU A 198 15.68 -4.12 -10.33
N MET A 199 16.31 -3.66 -9.24
CA MET A 199 16.19 -2.32 -8.68
C MET A 199 17.41 -1.48 -9.08
N VAL A 200 17.22 -0.58 -10.01
CA VAL A 200 18.30 0.21 -10.60
C VAL A 200 18.36 1.60 -9.97
N PHE A 201 19.45 1.88 -9.26
CA PHE A 201 19.80 3.22 -8.83
C PHE A 201 20.47 3.98 -9.99
N GLY A 202 19.65 4.50 -10.90
CA GLY A 202 20.13 5.24 -12.05
C GLY A 202 20.84 6.55 -11.68
N LYS A 203 21.52 7.15 -12.65
CA LYS A 203 22.26 8.40 -12.45
C LYS A 203 21.36 9.60 -12.24
N ARG A 204 20.15 9.58 -12.81
CA ARG A 204 19.18 10.69 -12.76
C ARG A 204 17.86 10.32 -12.09
N ALA A 205 17.47 9.04 -12.13
CA ALA A 205 16.23 8.55 -11.53
C ALA A 205 16.31 7.07 -11.19
N PHE A 206 15.44 6.61 -10.31
CA PHE A 206 15.31 5.20 -9.92
C PHE A 206 14.40 4.48 -10.91
N PHE A 207 14.76 3.23 -11.28
CA PHE A 207 13.99 2.36 -12.15
C PHE A 207 13.94 0.95 -11.55
N GLY A 208 12.75 0.35 -11.53
CA GLY A 208 12.61 -1.04 -11.10
C GLY A 208 11.85 -1.84 -12.14
N TYR A 209 12.21 -3.12 -12.32
CA TYR A 209 11.47 -4.02 -13.18
C TYR A 209 11.55 -5.46 -12.70
N VAL A 210 10.59 -6.26 -13.12
CA VAL A 210 10.53 -7.70 -12.88
C VAL A 210 10.04 -8.38 -14.15
N VAL A 211 10.59 -9.55 -14.45
CA VAL A 211 10.11 -10.39 -15.56
C VAL A 211 9.05 -11.33 -15.01
N ALA A 212 7.84 -11.28 -15.57
CA ALA A 212 6.78 -12.23 -15.26
C ALA A 212 7.08 -13.61 -15.87
N PRO A 213 6.47 -14.70 -15.38
CA PRO A 213 6.72 -16.05 -15.90
C PRO A 213 6.52 -16.19 -17.40
N GLY A 214 5.59 -15.44 -18.01
CA GLY A 214 5.35 -15.39 -19.46
C GLY A 214 6.30 -14.49 -20.24
N GLY A 215 7.39 -13.98 -19.61
CA GLY A 215 8.41 -13.15 -20.25
C GLY A 215 8.07 -11.67 -20.39
N SER A 216 6.84 -11.23 -20.10
CA SER A 216 6.49 -9.81 -20.06
C SER A 216 7.25 -9.08 -18.95
N VAL A 217 7.63 -7.82 -19.20
CA VAL A 217 8.42 -7.04 -18.25
C VAL A 217 7.54 -5.99 -17.60
N TRP A 218 7.35 -6.13 -16.30
CA TRP A 218 6.61 -5.17 -15.49
C TRP A 218 7.59 -4.19 -14.87
N TRP A 219 7.36 -2.91 -15.03
CA TRP A 219 8.32 -1.89 -14.61
C TRP A 219 7.65 -0.73 -13.90
N PHE A 220 8.43 -0.06 -13.05
CA PHE A 220 8.08 1.22 -12.47
C PHE A 220 9.28 2.16 -12.47
N ALA A 221 9.01 3.45 -12.43
CA ALA A 221 9.98 4.51 -12.46
C ALA A 221 9.63 5.58 -11.44
N ASN A 222 10.66 6.20 -10.85
CA ASN A 222 10.50 7.32 -9.95
C ASN A 222 11.21 8.57 -10.50
N PRO A 223 10.62 9.27 -11.50
CA PRO A 223 11.16 10.55 -11.96
C PRO A 223 11.18 11.58 -10.84
N PRO A 224 12.27 12.34 -10.65
CA PRO A 224 12.32 13.41 -9.68
C PRO A 224 11.33 14.53 -10.07
N GLN A 225 10.62 15.06 -9.07
CA GLN A 225 9.71 16.17 -9.20
C GLN A 225 9.86 17.05 -7.96
N ARG A 226 10.42 18.25 -8.11
CA ARG A 226 10.77 19.11 -6.95
C ARG A 226 9.56 19.77 -6.30
N THR A 227 8.61 20.18 -7.13
CA THR A 227 7.39 20.88 -6.70
C THR A 227 6.18 19.99 -6.89
N GLU A 228 5.22 20.10 -5.97
CA GLU A 228 3.95 19.42 -6.10
C GLU A 228 3.24 19.84 -7.39
N PRO A 229 2.80 18.89 -8.24
CA PRO A 229 2.07 19.22 -9.44
C PRO A 229 0.69 19.83 -9.12
N ALA A 230 0.28 20.78 -9.92
CA ALA A 230 -1.07 21.32 -9.82
C ALA A 230 -2.14 20.25 -10.13
N PRO A 231 -3.35 20.38 -9.59
CA PRO A 231 -4.45 19.47 -9.92
C PRO A 231 -4.67 19.39 -11.45
N GLY A 232 -4.65 18.15 -11.99
CA GLY A 232 -4.81 17.91 -13.43
C GLY A 232 -3.55 18.08 -14.28
N GLU A 233 -2.49 18.70 -13.78
CA GLU A 233 -1.24 18.94 -14.54
C GLU A 233 -0.67 17.64 -15.11
N LEU A 234 -0.48 16.60 -14.28
CA LEU A 234 0.09 15.34 -14.76
C LEU A 234 -0.80 14.63 -15.79
N ALA A 235 -2.12 14.76 -15.66
CA ALA A 235 -3.08 14.16 -16.58
C ALA A 235 -3.12 14.87 -17.94
N SER A 236 -2.77 16.16 -18.00
CA SER A 236 -2.70 16.92 -19.25
C SER A 236 -1.48 16.56 -20.12
N LEU A 237 -0.47 15.90 -19.53
CA LEU A 237 0.75 15.51 -20.23
C LEU A 237 0.57 14.15 -20.90
N GLY A 238 0.67 14.13 -22.23
CA GLY A 238 0.47 12.91 -23.02
C GLY A 238 1.65 11.93 -22.97
N THR A 239 1.41 10.73 -23.49
CA THR A 239 2.40 9.62 -23.54
C THR A 239 3.72 10.02 -24.21
N ALA A 240 3.68 10.84 -25.27
CA ALA A 240 4.90 11.28 -25.95
C ALA A 240 5.82 12.10 -25.02
N HIS A 241 5.23 13.02 -24.23
CA HIS A 241 5.95 13.80 -23.22
C HIS A 241 6.62 12.87 -22.19
N TRP A 242 5.85 11.92 -21.62
CA TRP A 242 6.38 11.03 -20.60
C TRP A 242 7.48 10.11 -21.15
N ARG A 243 7.31 9.59 -22.36
CA ARG A 243 8.34 8.75 -23.01
C ARG A 243 9.62 9.51 -23.24
N ALA A 244 9.54 10.76 -23.73
CA ALA A 244 10.70 11.63 -23.94
C ALA A 244 11.43 11.92 -22.61
N ARG A 245 10.68 12.31 -21.56
CA ARG A 245 11.22 12.57 -20.23
C ARG A 245 11.91 11.33 -19.62
N LEU A 246 11.30 10.17 -19.72
CA LEU A 246 11.88 8.91 -19.22
C LEU A 246 13.15 8.54 -20.00
N ARG A 247 13.15 8.69 -21.33
CA ARG A 247 14.37 8.47 -22.13
C ARG A 247 15.49 9.41 -21.72
N GLU A 248 15.23 10.68 -21.52
CA GLU A 248 16.23 11.65 -21.04
C GLU A 248 16.85 11.20 -19.70
N LEU A 249 16.01 10.73 -18.77
CA LEU A 249 16.46 10.29 -17.44
C LEU A 249 17.33 9.03 -17.49
N TYR A 250 16.97 8.04 -18.32
CA TYR A 250 17.59 6.72 -18.30
C TYR A 250 18.59 6.44 -19.42
N SER A 251 18.68 7.28 -20.47
CA SER A 251 19.64 7.10 -21.57
C SER A 251 21.12 7.14 -21.15
N VAL A 252 21.39 7.77 -20.00
CA VAL A 252 22.74 7.87 -19.44
C VAL A 252 23.17 6.63 -18.64
N ASP A 253 22.25 5.69 -18.45
CA ASP A 253 22.46 4.47 -17.67
C ASP A 253 22.75 3.27 -18.61
N ARG A 254 23.55 2.33 -18.13
CA ARG A 254 23.83 1.06 -18.83
C ARG A 254 22.86 -0.02 -18.35
N THR A 255 21.56 0.15 -18.68
CA THR A 255 20.47 -0.71 -18.23
C THR A 255 19.44 -0.88 -19.34
N PRO A 256 18.53 -1.86 -19.27
CA PRO A 256 17.50 -2.04 -20.28
C PRO A 256 16.33 -1.04 -20.20
N ALA A 257 16.37 -0.06 -19.28
CA ALA A 257 15.24 0.83 -18.98
C ALA A 257 14.63 1.49 -20.23
N CYS A 258 15.47 2.12 -21.09
CA CYS A 258 14.95 2.75 -22.32
C CYS A 258 14.27 1.74 -23.25
N ARG A 259 14.85 0.55 -23.44
CA ARG A 259 14.26 -0.50 -24.28
C ARG A 259 12.90 -0.96 -23.75
N ILE A 260 12.78 -1.13 -22.42
CA ILE A 260 11.52 -1.52 -21.76
C ILE A 260 10.47 -0.42 -21.93
N ILE A 261 10.83 0.85 -21.69
CA ILE A 261 9.94 2.00 -21.83
C ILE A 261 9.44 2.13 -23.28
N ASP A 262 10.35 1.94 -24.27
CA ASP A 262 10.02 2.06 -25.67
C ASP A 262 9.08 0.95 -26.16
N ALA A 263 9.27 -0.27 -25.66
CA ALA A 263 8.44 -1.41 -25.97
C ALA A 263 7.07 -1.39 -25.27
N THR A 264 6.88 -0.52 -24.26
CA THR A 264 5.63 -0.46 -23.48
C THR A 264 4.50 0.12 -24.33
N PRO A 265 3.42 -0.64 -24.60
CA PRO A 265 2.26 -0.16 -25.36
C PRO A 265 1.36 0.74 -24.49
N GLY A 266 0.41 1.40 -25.17
CA GLY A 266 -0.63 2.17 -24.50
C GLY A 266 -0.16 3.49 -23.90
N GLU A 267 -0.96 3.99 -22.99
CA GLU A 267 -0.77 5.29 -22.36
C GLU A 267 0.21 5.21 -21.19
N LEU A 268 1.16 6.13 -21.15
CA LEU A 268 2.03 6.36 -20.01
C LEU A 268 1.46 7.50 -19.16
N ARG A 269 1.21 7.21 -17.89
CA ARG A 269 0.72 8.17 -16.90
C ARG A 269 1.68 8.29 -15.72
N ALA A 270 1.68 9.45 -15.09
CA ALA A 270 2.43 9.69 -13.87
C ALA A 270 1.49 10.06 -12.72
N TRP A 271 1.87 9.66 -11.52
CA TRP A 271 1.14 9.98 -10.29
C TRP A 271 2.06 10.66 -9.29
N ALA A 272 1.55 11.68 -8.63
CA ALA A 272 2.23 12.29 -7.50
C ALA A 272 2.26 11.33 -6.31
N THR A 273 3.37 11.34 -5.58
CA THR A 273 3.59 10.50 -4.40
C THR A 273 3.33 11.33 -3.16
N TYR A 274 2.59 10.75 -2.20
CA TYR A 274 2.31 11.37 -0.93
C TYR A 274 2.61 10.41 0.22
N ASP A 275 2.97 10.98 1.39
CA ASP A 275 3.08 10.25 2.64
C ASP A 275 2.38 10.99 3.78
N LEU A 276 2.14 10.27 4.87
CA LEU A 276 1.63 10.77 6.13
C LEU A 276 2.60 10.33 7.23
N PRO A 277 3.57 11.17 7.62
CA PRO A 277 4.57 10.80 8.62
C PRO A 277 3.99 10.45 9.98
N SER A 278 2.93 11.14 10.40
CA SER A 278 2.18 10.84 11.61
C SER A 278 0.78 11.43 11.53
N VAL A 279 -0.20 10.70 12.05
CA VAL A 279 -1.58 11.16 12.24
C VAL A 279 -1.86 11.11 13.74
N ARG A 280 -2.15 12.29 14.33
CA ARG A 280 -2.26 12.42 15.78
C ARG A 280 -3.40 11.61 16.36
N ARG A 281 -4.57 11.60 15.71
CA ARG A 281 -5.79 10.92 16.15
C ARG A 281 -6.22 9.90 15.10
N TRP A 282 -6.21 8.63 15.47
CA TRP A 282 -6.70 7.57 14.59
C TRP A 282 -8.18 7.29 14.80
N HIS A 283 -8.72 7.65 15.97
CA HIS A 283 -10.14 7.45 16.27
C HIS A 283 -10.74 8.58 17.09
N ARG A 284 -12.04 8.79 16.94
CA ARG A 284 -12.88 9.66 17.74
C ARG A 284 -14.35 9.40 17.42
N ASP A 285 -15.23 9.49 18.44
CA ASP A 285 -16.67 9.50 18.25
C ASP A 285 -17.20 8.30 17.44
N ARG A 286 -16.75 7.09 17.76
CA ARG A 286 -17.06 5.82 17.07
C ARG A 286 -16.59 5.77 15.60
N MET A 287 -15.66 6.60 15.22
CA MET A 287 -14.99 6.59 13.91
C MET A 287 -13.52 6.22 14.09
N VAL A 288 -12.96 5.40 13.18
CA VAL A 288 -11.55 4.96 13.21
C VAL A 288 -10.96 4.95 11.80
N LEU A 289 -9.64 5.19 11.69
CA LEU A 289 -8.87 5.17 10.44
C LEU A 289 -8.06 3.89 10.32
N ILE A 290 -7.94 3.38 9.09
CA ILE A 290 -7.07 2.25 8.74
C ILE A 290 -6.35 2.52 7.42
N GLY A 291 -5.23 1.82 7.21
CA GLY A 291 -4.46 1.88 5.97
C GLY A 291 -3.98 3.29 5.64
N ASP A 292 -3.97 3.64 4.36
CA ASP A 292 -3.47 4.94 3.89
C ASP A 292 -4.24 6.15 4.46
N ALA A 293 -5.43 5.98 5.02
CA ALA A 293 -6.13 7.04 5.72
C ALA A 293 -5.45 7.41 7.05
N ALA A 294 -4.81 6.46 7.71
CA ALA A 294 -4.07 6.63 8.96
C ALA A 294 -2.57 6.84 8.76
N HIS A 295 -1.96 6.18 7.77
CA HIS A 295 -0.50 6.07 7.68
C HIS A 295 0.03 5.87 6.26
N ALA A 296 -0.49 6.62 5.29
CA ALA A 296 0.01 6.54 3.92
C ALA A 296 1.55 6.63 3.90
N MET A 297 2.17 5.68 3.25
CA MET A 297 3.63 5.55 3.20
C MET A 297 4.17 5.63 1.78
N SER A 298 5.41 6.06 1.67
CA SER A 298 6.09 6.03 0.37
C SER A 298 6.09 4.61 -0.21
N PRO A 299 5.80 4.44 -1.51
CA PRO A 299 5.89 3.15 -2.19
C PRO A 299 7.24 2.45 -2.03
N SER A 300 8.27 3.19 -1.64
CA SER A 300 9.61 2.63 -1.39
C SER A 300 9.68 1.65 -0.23
N SER A 301 8.70 1.64 0.67
CA SER A 301 8.58 0.63 1.72
C SER A 301 8.14 -0.74 1.20
N GLY A 302 7.36 -0.76 0.09
CA GLY A 302 6.72 -1.96 -0.42
C GLY A 302 5.69 -2.60 0.52
N GLN A 303 5.25 -1.88 1.58
CA GLN A 303 4.45 -2.44 2.68
C GLN A 303 3.02 -1.87 2.79
N GLY A 304 2.67 -0.84 2.02
CA GLY A 304 1.38 -0.16 2.20
C GLY A 304 0.17 -1.09 2.17
N ALA A 305 0.12 -2.01 1.21
CA ALA A 305 -0.97 -2.99 1.11
C ALA A 305 -0.98 -3.97 2.30
N SER A 306 0.19 -4.50 2.67
CA SER A 306 0.31 -5.44 3.79
C SER A 306 -0.09 -4.82 5.13
N MET A 307 0.36 -3.58 5.40
CA MET A 307 -0.02 -2.85 6.62
C MET A 307 -1.53 -2.58 6.67
N ALA A 308 -2.15 -2.23 5.55
CA ALA A 308 -3.58 -1.99 5.47
C ALA A 308 -4.40 -3.27 5.72
N ILE A 309 -3.92 -4.42 5.27
CA ILE A 309 -4.53 -5.74 5.53
C ILE A 309 -4.35 -6.12 6.99
N GLU A 310 -3.15 -5.97 7.56
CA GLU A 310 -2.91 -6.19 8.99
C GLU A 310 -3.84 -5.32 9.86
N ASP A 311 -4.03 -4.04 9.52
CA ASP A 311 -4.95 -3.15 10.24
C ASP A 311 -6.38 -3.68 10.25
N ALA A 312 -6.85 -4.16 9.10
CA ALA A 312 -8.21 -4.70 8.96
C ALA A 312 -8.43 -5.92 9.87
N VAL A 313 -7.44 -6.82 9.93
CA VAL A 313 -7.49 -8.01 10.81
C VAL A 313 -7.49 -7.61 12.28
N GLU A 314 -6.57 -6.74 12.69
CA GLU A 314 -6.46 -6.28 14.09
C GLU A 314 -7.68 -5.49 14.55
N LEU A 315 -8.24 -4.63 13.69
CA LEU A 315 -9.48 -3.91 13.99
C LEU A 315 -10.64 -4.89 14.24
N GLY A 316 -10.78 -5.91 13.38
CA GLY A 316 -11.79 -6.96 13.55
C GLY A 316 -11.64 -7.71 14.87
N ARG A 317 -10.42 -8.07 15.26
CA ARG A 317 -10.13 -8.73 16.54
C ARG A 317 -10.48 -7.84 17.74
N CYS A 318 -10.07 -6.58 17.70
CA CYS A 318 -10.36 -5.62 18.77
C CYS A 318 -11.88 -5.45 18.97
N LEU A 319 -12.64 -5.32 17.91
CA LEU A 319 -14.10 -5.17 17.96
C LEU A 319 -14.83 -6.46 18.30
N ARG A 320 -14.24 -7.63 18.06
CA ARG A 320 -14.75 -8.93 18.51
C ARG A 320 -14.67 -9.07 20.03
N ASP A 321 -13.52 -8.70 20.61
CA ASP A 321 -13.19 -9.02 22.00
C ASP A 321 -13.52 -7.89 22.98
N VAL A 322 -13.49 -6.64 22.53
CA VAL A 322 -13.72 -5.47 23.37
C VAL A 322 -15.13 -4.91 23.12
N PRO A 323 -16.05 -5.03 24.10
CA PRO A 323 -17.45 -4.67 23.91
C PRO A 323 -17.70 -3.18 23.68
N GLU A 324 -16.88 -2.28 24.23
CA GLU A 324 -17.05 -0.84 24.08
C GLU A 324 -16.22 -0.37 22.87
N ILE A 325 -16.87 0.34 21.92
CA ILE A 325 -16.30 0.66 20.60
C ILE A 325 -15.09 1.57 20.72
N ASP A 326 -15.16 2.66 21.48
CA ASP A 326 -14.03 3.60 21.57
C ASP A 326 -12.84 2.96 22.31
N THR A 327 -13.09 2.03 23.25
CA THR A 327 -12.05 1.21 23.89
C THR A 327 -11.44 0.20 22.93
N ALA A 328 -12.23 -0.42 22.06
CA ALA A 328 -11.74 -1.31 21.01
C ALA A 328 -10.83 -0.55 20.02
N PHE A 329 -11.21 0.67 19.65
CA PHE A 329 -10.38 1.51 18.78
C PHE A 329 -9.08 1.95 19.45
N ALA A 330 -9.11 2.26 20.75
CA ALA A 330 -7.88 2.57 21.50
C ALA A 330 -6.96 1.34 21.59
N ALA A 331 -7.50 0.14 21.77
CA ALA A 331 -6.72 -1.10 21.75
C ALA A 331 -6.10 -1.35 20.36
N PHE A 332 -6.87 -1.17 19.28
CA PHE A 332 -6.40 -1.26 17.92
C PHE A 332 -5.24 -0.29 17.64
N GLU A 333 -5.41 0.98 17.99
CA GLU A 333 -4.36 2.00 17.82
C GLU A 333 -3.09 1.63 18.61
N GLY A 334 -3.24 1.14 19.85
CA GLY A 334 -2.13 0.68 20.68
C GLY A 334 -1.35 -0.49 20.08
N LEU A 335 -2.02 -1.43 19.44
CA LEU A 335 -1.40 -2.57 18.77
C LEU A 335 -0.69 -2.18 17.46
N ARG A 336 -1.20 -1.19 16.73
CA ARG A 336 -0.76 -0.91 15.37
C ARG A 336 0.20 0.28 15.24
N ARG A 337 -0.01 1.35 16.01
CA ARG A 337 0.67 2.64 15.80
C ARG A 337 2.18 2.51 15.72
N SER A 338 2.84 1.90 16.70
CA SER A 338 4.30 1.82 16.75
C SER A 338 4.89 1.08 15.55
N ARG A 339 4.27 -0.06 15.16
CA ARG A 339 4.69 -0.85 14.02
C ARG A 339 4.58 -0.05 12.72
N VAL A 340 3.44 0.57 12.51
CA VAL A 340 3.17 1.32 11.28
C VAL A 340 4.05 2.55 11.15
N GLU A 341 4.20 3.36 12.21
CA GLU A 341 5.04 4.55 12.21
C GLU A 341 6.52 4.21 11.95
N GLN A 342 7.00 3.07 12.44
CA GLN A 342 8.34 2.58 12.11
C GLN A 342 8.47 2.25 10.62
N VAL A 343 7.48 1.57 10.01
CA VAL A 343 7.49 1.25 8.58
C VAL A 343 7.42 2.51 7.71
N VAL A 344 6.62 3.51 8.10
CA VAL A 344 6.55 4.81 7.43
C VAL A 344 7.91 5.51 7.46
N ALA A 345 8.58 5.54 8.62
CA ALA A 345 9.89 6.15 8.78
C ALA A 345 10.98 5.44 7.95
N ASP A 346 10.95 4.10 7.89
CA ASP A 346 11.86 3.31 7.07
C ASP A 346 11.63 3.54 5.56
N GLY A 347 10.38 3.64 5.14
CA GLY A 347 10.00 3.97 3.77
C GLY A 347 10.50 5.35 3.34
N ALA A 348 10.38 6.36 4.22
CA ALA A 348 10.88 7.70 3.97
C ALA A 348 12.42 7.74 3.81
N ARG A 349 13.15 7.00 4.67
CA ARG A 349 14.62 6.85 4.56
C ARG A 349 15.03 6.21 3.22
N SER A 350 14.32 5.17 2.80
CA SER A 350 14.56 4.49 1.52
C SER A 350 14.28 5.39 0.32
N SER A 351 13.26 6.26 0.39
CA SER A 351 12.94 7.24 -0.66
C SER A 351 14.05 8.27 -0.84
N ASN A 352 14.61 8.79 0.25
CA ASN A 352 15.71 9.74 0.23
C ASN A 352 16.98 9.15 -0.42
N ALA A 353 17.25 7.86 -0.22
CA ALA A 353 18.37 7.16 -0.83
C ALA A 353 18.24 7.04 -2.36
N LYS A 354 17.00 7.01 -2.91
CA LYS A 354 16.75 6.98 -4.36
C LYS A 354 17.07 8.29 -5.05
N ALA A 355 17.00 9.42 -4.35
CA ALA A 355 17.24 10.77 -4.86
C ALA A 355 18.67 11.29 -4.61
N ALA A 356 19.62 10.41 -4.30
CA ALA A 356 20.98 10.78 -3.90
C ALA A 356 21.74 11.56 -4.98
N GLY A 357 22.38 12.67 -4.60
CA GLY A 357 23.26 13.46 -5.46
C GLY A 357 24.55 12.69 -5.89
N PRO A 358 25.39 13.26 -6.77
CA PRO A 358 26.52 12.54 -7.37
C PRO A 358 27.50 11.91 -6.36
N VAL A 359 27.87 12.63 -5.33
CA VAL A 359 28.79 12.14 -4.27
C VAL A 359 28.11 11.05 -3.42
N ALA A 360 26.88 11.29 -3.00
CA ALA A 360 26.12 10.33 -2.19
C ALA A 360 25.85 9.02 -2.95
N ARG A 361 25.75 9.06 -4.29
CA ARG A 361 25.64 7.84 -5.13
C ARG A 361 26.90 6.99 -5.07
N VAL A 362 28.08 7.60 -5.18
CA VAL A 362 29.34 6.86 -5.09
C VAL A 362 29.50 6.20 -3.73
N LEU A 363 29.21 6.94 -2.67
CA LEU A 363 29.22 6.39 -1.29
C LEU A 363 28.19 5.27 -1.13
N ARG A 364 26.97 5.46 -1.60
CA ARG A 364 25.95 4.40 -1.58
C ARG A 364 26.43 3.14 -2.31
N ASP A 365 26.93 3.27 -3.55
CA ASP A 365 27.36 2.14 -4.38
C ASP A 365 28.57 1.40 -3.78
N LEU A 366 29.35 2.07 -2.91
CA LEU A 366 30.44 1.48 -2.15
C LEU A 366 29.97 0.77 -0.89
N PHE A 367 29.05 1.39 -0.12
CA PHE A 367 28.69 0.91 1.22
C PHE A 367 27.42 0.04 1.22
N LEU A 368 26.52 0.17 0.24
CA LEU A 368 25.30 -0.61 0.15
C LEU A 368 25.56 -2.13 0.17
N PRO A 369 26.55 -2.68 -0.54
CA PRO A 369 26.86 -4.11 -0.47
C PRO A 369 27.21 -4.60 0.93
N ILE A 370 27.92 -3.78 1.71
CA ILE A 370 28.31 -4.11 3.10
C ILE A 370 27.11 -4.05 4.02
N PHE A 371 26.25 -3.04 3.83
CA PHE A 371 25.04 -2.85 4.60
C PHE A 371 24.03 -3.99 4.39
N LEU A 372 23.79 -4.38 3.14
CA LEU A 372 22.88 -5.47 2.78
C LEU A 372 23.30 -6.81 3.40
N LYS A 373 24.61 -7.08 3.49
CA LYS A 373 25.13 -8.29 4.13
C LYS A 373 24.97 -8.32 5.66
N ARG A 374 24.97 -7.15 6.31
CA ARG A 374 25.00 -7.08 7.80
C ARG A 374 23.61 -6.95 8.46
N GLN A 375 22.65 -6.34 7.81
CA GLN A 375 21.36 -6.01 8.42
C GLN A 375 20.15 -6.71 7.80
N GLY A 376 20.32 -7.42 6.67
CA GLY A 376 19.20 -7.95 5.89
C GLY A 376 18.23 -8.84 6.67
N ASP A 377 18.75 -9.77 7.48
CA ASP A 377 17.92 -10.85 8.02
C ASP A 377 17.03 -10.41 9.21
N ARG A 378 17.55 -9.60 10.14
CA ARG A 378 16.79 -9.22 11.35
C ARG A 378 15.69 -8.20 11.08
N ALA A 379 15.99 -7.15 10.30
CA ALA A 379 15.01 -6.15 9.93
C ALA A 379 13.92 -6.76 9.03
N ALA A 380 14.31 -7.64 8.11
CA ALA A 380 13.38 -8.38 7.27
C ALA A 380 12.48 -9.33 8.12
N ALA A 381 13.04 -10.02 9.09
CA ALA A 381 12.27 -10.90 9.97
C ALA A 381 11.22 -10.14 10.79
N TRP A 382 11.58 -9.00 11.38
CA TRP A 382 10.63 -8.16 12.11
C TRP A 382 9.50 -7.63 11.20
N LEU A 383 9.84 -7.20 9.99
CA LEU A 383 8.88 -6.62 9.06
C LEU A 383 7.95 -7.67 8.45
N HIS A 384 8.51 -8.75 7.95
CA HIS A 384 7.81 -9.77 7.17
C HIS A 384 7.30 -10.95 7.99
N GLY A 385 7.91 -11.23 9.15
CA GLY A 385 7.53 -12.34 10.04
C GLY A 385 6.39 -12.01 11.01
N HIS A 386 5.72 -10.89 10.85
CA HIS A 386 4.59 -10.53 11.72
C HIS A 386 3.37 -11.40 11.40
N HIS A 387 2.92 -12.15 12.39
CA HIS A 387 1.73 -13.01 12.34
C HIS A 387 0.66 -12.46 13.28
N ILE A 388 -0.59 -12.47 12.84
CA ILE A 388 -1.74 -12.09 13.64
C ILE A 388 -2.59 -13.35 13.86
N ASP A 389 -2.59 -13.85 15.08
CA ASP A 389 -3.47 -14.95 15.46
C ASP A 389 -4.89 -14.42 15.72
N TRP A 390 -5.84 -14.78 14.83
CA TRP A 390 -7.24 -14.37 14.99
C TRP A 390 -7.83 -14.81 16.31
N ASP A 391 -7.52 -15.98 16.78
CA ASP A 391 -8.16 -16.59 17.96
C ASP A 391 -7.54 -16.12 19.29
N ALA A 392 -6.36 -15.51 19.23
CA ALA A 392 -5.74 -14.91 20.41
C ALA A 392 -6.60 -13.74 20.95
N PRO A 393 -6.95 -13.72 22.26
CA PRO A 393 -7.79 -12.68 22.82
C PRO A 393 -7.08 -11.32 22.85
N VAL A 394 -7.85 -10.25 22.61
CA VAL A 394 -7.42 -8.87 22.83
C VAL A 394 -7.88 -8.40 24.21
N VAL A 395 -6.91 -8.03 25.06
CA VAL A 395 -7.20 -7.47 26.39
C VAL A 395 -7.12 -5.95 26.35
N ALA A 396 -8.19 -5.29 26.74
CA ALA A 396 -8.21 -3.81 26.84
C ALA A 396 -7.13 -3.36 27.84
N GLY A 397 -6.20 -2.51 27.38
CA GLY A 397 -5.08 -2.01 28.18
C GLY A 397 -3.70 -2.63 27.91
N ALA A 398 -3.58 -3.65 27.05
CA ALA A 398 -2.31 -4.30 26.74
C ALA A 398 -1.31 -3.44 25.94
N GLY A 399 -1.73 -2.29 25.42
CA GLY A 399 -0.89 -1.38 24.59
C GLY A 399 -0.06 -0.35 25.34
N ALA A 400 -0.10 -0.29 26.68
CA ALA A 400 0.55 0.76 27.46
C ALA A 400 1.90 0.35 28.14
N GLY A 401 2.47 -0.78 27.80
CA GLY A 401 3.59 -1.34 28.55
C GLY A 401 4.66 -2.07 27.75
N SER A 402 5.33 -1.42 26.82
CA SER A 402 6.73 -1.77 26.49
C SER A 402 7.41 -0.55 25.84
N ARG A 403 8.03 0.25 26.70
CA ARG A 403 9.02 1.26 26.31
C ARG A 403 10.33 0.60 25.93
#